data_4becd38e4fc75de49dec87f84c1462b6
#
_entry.id   4becd38e4fc75de49dec87f84c1462b6
#
_cell.length_a   1.000
_cell.length_b   1.000
_cell.length_c   1.000
_cell.angle_alpha   90.00
_cell.angle_beta   90.00
_cell.angle_gamma   90.00
#
_symmetry.space_group_name_H-M   'P 1'
#
loop_
_entity.id
_entity.type
_entity.pdbx_description
1 polymer ?
#
loop_
_entity_poly.entity_id
_entity_poly.type
_entity_poly.pdbx_seq_one_letter_code
_entity_poly.pdbx_strand_id
1 'polypeptide(L)'
;MVCSDKEVNIVYQETDEYKQKVENQKTSNRIKTEFIPKRVLTYTFENLSKNSKKSRLAIEIVNTCMSILNKQSTRGAYIYGPTGTGKTYLMGCIYNYFKQNGKEPAILYYPEFIRKIKSKISNNSYDLYIDLIRDEEILIIDDIGAENITEFIRDEVLGPIINHREAEKLPTFFSSSLSIDDLAELLSNGRTTVDKTKALRIVERIHSLSASHFLDGENEREYYN
;
A
#
# COMPACT_ATOMS: atom_id res chain seq x y z
N MET A 1 37.86 19.80 56.33
CA MET A 1 37.72 19.14 55.01
C MET A 1 36.24 19.21 54.61
N VAL A 2 35.89 20.14 53.78
CA VAL A 2 34.50 20.29 53.33
C VAL A 2 34.45 19.71 51.93
N CYS A 3 33.82 18.52 51.76
CA CYS A 3 33.47 17.99 50.47
C CYS A 3 32.26 18.78 49.91
N SER A 4 32.46 19.55 48.87
CA SER A 4 31.36 20.13 48.10
C SER A 4 30.86 19.10 47.14
N ASP A 5 29.61 18.65 47.33
CA ASP A 5 28.89 17.85 46.37
C ASP A 5 28.71 18.66 45.08
N LYS A 6 29.45 18.29 44.02
CA LYS A 6 29.21 18.79 42.67
C LYS A 6 28.08 17.97 42.08
N GLU A 7 26.89 18.54 42.04
CA GLU A 7 25.82 17.96 41.19
C GLU A 7 26.25 17.99 39.73
N VAL A 8 26.39 16.81 39.15
CA VAL A 8 26.63 16.64 37.70
C VAL A 8 25.29 16.67 36.99
N ASN A 9 24.91 17.80 36.44
CA ASN A 9 23.76 17.89 35.55
C ASN A 9 24.11 17.30 34.18
N ILE A 10 23.61 16.10 33.91
CA ILE A 10 23.74 15.48 32.60
C ILE A 10 22.64 16.06 31.69
N VAL A 11 23.03 16.94 30.77
CA VAL A 11 22.13 17.47 29.74
C VAL A 11 22.22 16.60 28.52
N TYR A 12 21.16 15.84 28.23
CA TYR A 12 21.05 15.10 26.98
C TYR A 12 20.71 16.07 25.84
N GLN A 13 21.62 16.28 24.92
CA GLN A 13 21.33 16.97 23.67
C GLN A 13 20.95 15.92 22.61
N GLU A 14 19.75 16.08 22.04
CA GLU A 14 19.34 15.28 20.90
C GLU A 14 20.27 15.56 19.70
N THR A 15 20.89 14.53 19.16
CA THR A 15 21.71 14.66 17.95
C THR A 15 20.81 14.92 16.75
N ASP A 16 21.35 15.57 15.71
CA ASP A 16 20.59 15.81 14.47
C ASP A 16 20.13 14.50 13.82
N GLU A 17 20.91 13.43 13.92
CA GLU A 17 20.53 12.09 13.49
C GLU A 17 19.33 11.53 14.26
N TYR A 18 19.26 11.77 15.57
CA TYR A 18 18.12 11.35 16.38
C TYR A 18 16.86 12.13 16.02
N LYS A 19 16.96 13.45 15.85
CA LYS A 19 15.85 14.30 15.40
C LYS A 19 15.32 13.86 14.04
N GLN A 20 16.23 13.55 13.10
CA GLN A 20 15.86 13.07 11.77
C GLN A 20 15.21 11.69 11.80
N LYS A 21 15.69 10.78 12.65
CA LYS A 21 15.03 9.48 12.89
C LYS A 21 13.62 9.66 13.47
N VAL A 22 13.43 10.51 14.45
CA VAL A 22 12.12 10.78 15.06
C VAL A 22 11.17 11.41 14.04
N GLU A 23 11.64 12.35 13.22
CA GLU A 23 10.83 12.98 12.17
C GLU A 23 10.45 12.00 11.07
N ASN A 24 11.39 11.16 10.63
CA ASN A 24 11.11 10.09 9.66
C ASN A 24 10.10 9.08 10.22
N GLN A 25 10.21 8.70 11.51
CA GLN A 25 9.25 7.81 12.16
C GLN A 25 7.85 8.41 12.26
N LYS A 26 7.75 9.71 12.59
CA LYS A 26 6.46 10.43 12.58
C LYS A 26 5.87 10.50 11.18
N THR A 27 6.69 10.78 10.19
CA THR A 27 6.30 10.83 8.77
C THR A 27 5.85 9.45 8.29
N SER A 28 6.59 8.38 8.60
CA SER A 28 6.21 7.00 8.29
C SER A 28 4.84 6.65 8.90
N ASN A 29 4.67 6.86 10.20
CA ASN A 29 3.41 6.56 10.89
C ASN A 29 2.22 7.35 10.31
N ARG A 30 2.45 8.57 9.87
CA ARG A 30 1.45 9.40 9.23
C ARG A 30 1.10 8.90 7.84
N ILE A 31 2.10 8.54 7.03
CA ILE A 31 1.91 8.05 5.66
C ILE A 31 1.13 6.73 5.63
N LYS A 32 1.29 5.86 6.63
CA LYS A 32 0.64 4.55 6.70
C LYS A 32 -0.87 4.58 6.51
N THR A 33 -1.52 5.68 6.87
CA THR A 33 -2.98 5.83 6.79
C THR A 33 -3.44 7.22 6.33
N GLU A 34 -2.52 8.11 5.94
CA GLU A 34 -2.84 9.52 5.60
C GLU A 34 -3.80 9.63 4.42
N PHE A 35 -3.69 8.71 3.47
CA PHE A 35 -4.37 8.81 2.18
C PHE A 35 -5.64 7.96 2.10
N ILE A 36 -6.08 7.37 3.20
CA ILE A 36 -7.28 6.54 3.19
C ILE A 36 -8.38 7.11 4.08
N PRO A 37 -9.66 7.06 3.67
CA PRO A 37 -10.77 7.50 4.51
C PRO A 37 -10.81 6.73 5.84
N LYS A 38 -10.98 7.41 6.97
CA LYS A 38 -10.99 6.79 8.31
C LYS A 38 -11.94 5.61 8.44
N ARG A 39 -13.09 5.63 7.73
CA ARG A 39 -14.07 4.53 7.72
C ARG A 39 -13.46 3.21 7.22
N VAL A 40 -12.48 3.25 6.31
CA VAL A 40 -11.84 2.03 5.78
C VAL A 40 -11.08 1.30 6.88
N LEU A 41 -10.54 2.05 7.86
CA LEU A 41 -9.82 1.50 9.00
C LEU A 41 -10.74 0.78 10.01
N THR A 42 -12.06 0.78 9.80
CA THR A 42 -13.03 0.07 10.66
C THR A 42 -13.61 -1.18 10.01
N TYR A 43 -13.23 -1.49 8.76
CA TYR A 43 -13.77 -2.65 8.05
C TYR A 43 -13.14 -3.95 8.53
N THR A 44 -13.96 -4.96 8.80
CA THR A 44 -13.51 -6.29 9.24
C THR A 44 -14.18 -7.40 8.43
N PHE A 45 -13.55 -8.57 8.37
CA PHE A 45 -14.08 -9.73 7.68
C PHE A 45 -15.33 -10.28 8.36
N GLU A 46 -15.49 -10.10 9.68
CA GLU A 46 -16.64 -10.57 10.45
C GLU A 46 -17.93 -9.86 10.05
N ASN A 47 -17.84 -8.64 9.57
CA ASN A 47 -18.99 -7.82 9.17
C ASN A 47 -19.48 -8.13 7.75
N LEU A 48 -18.85 -9.07 7.03
CA LEU A 48 -19.29 -9.46 5.69
C LEU A 48 -20.55 -10.35 5.74
N SER A 49 -21.52 -10.05 4.88
CA SER A 49 -22.70 -10.93 4.69
C SER A 49 -22.25 -12.31 4.20
N LYS A 50 -22.69 -13.38 4.91
CA LYS A 50 -22.15 -14.75 4.75
C LYS A 50 -22.38 -15.38 3.37
N ASN A 51 -23.28 -14.87 2.54
CA ASN A 51 -23.66 -15.49 1.26
C ASN A 51 -23.32 -14.64 0.03
N SER A 52 -22.44 -13.66 0.14
CA SER A 52 -22.05 -12.80 -0.98
C SER A 52 -20.83 -13.37 -1.73
N LYS A 53 -20.66 -13.00 -3.02
CA LYS A 53 -19.42 -13.30 -3.76
C LYS A 53 -18.20 -12.75 -3.05
N LYS A 54 -18.33 -11.60 -2.40
CA LYS A 54 -17.32 -10.96 -1.57
C LYS A 54 -16.92 -11.84 -0.38
N SER A 55 -17.86 -12.51 0.28
CA SER A 55 -17.53 -13.38 1.41
C SER A 55 -16.78 -14.64 1.00
N ARG A 56 -17.01 -15.18 -0.19
CA ARG A 56 -16.22 -16.31 -0.72
C ARG A 56 -14.78 -15.88 -0.97
N LEU A 57 -14.58 -14.76 -1.65
CA LEU A 57 -13.24 -14.21 -1.86
C LEU A 57 -12.56 -13.86 -0.54
N ALA A 58 -13.30 -13.35 0.45
CA ALA A 58 -12.76 -13.01 1.76
C ALA A 58 -12.12 -14.23 2.46
N ILE A 59 -12.67 -15.43 2.30
CA ILE A 59 -12.08 -16.67 2.86
C ILE A 59 -10.71 -16.93 2.22
N GLU A 60 -10.60 -16.79 0.89
CA GLU A 60 -9.31 -16.96 0.19
C GLU A 60 -8.28 -15.92 0.65
N ILE A 61 -8.71 -14.67 0.81
CA ILE A 61 -7.87 -13.58 1.28
C ILE A 61 -7.41 -13.80 2.74
N VAL A 62 -8.30 -14.26 3.62
CA VAL A 62 -7.91 -14.62 5.00
C VAL A 62 -6.85 -15.71 5.00
N ASN A 63 -7.01 -16.76 4.17
CA ASN A 63 -6.00 -17.83 4.04
C ASN A 63 -4.66 -17.27 3.53
N THR A 64 -4.68 -16.33 2.59
CA THR A 64 -3.49 -15.62 2.12
C THR A 64 -2.82 -14.85 3.26
N CYS A 65 -3.58 -14.08 4.04
CA CYS A 65 -3.05 -13.34 5.20
C CYS A 65 -2.46 -14.30 6.26
N MET A 66 -3.13 -15.41 6.56
CA MET A 66 -2.63 -16.44 7.48
C MET A 66 -1.31 -17.04 6.99
N SER A 67 -1.19 -17.36 5.70
CA SER A 67 0.04 -17.90 5.12
C SER A 67 1.20 -16.92 5.25
N ILE A 68 0.94 -15.62 5.09
CA ILE A 68 1.95 -14.56 5.28
C ILE A 68 2.35 -14.46 6.76
N LEU A 69 1.39 -14.44 7.70
CA LEU A 69 1.67 -14.40 9.14
C LEU A 69 2.51 -15.59 9.59
N ASN A 70 2.23 -16.78 9.04
CA ASN A 70 2.95 -18.01 9.32
C ASN A 70 4.28 -18.15 8.55
N LYS A 71 4.68 -17.13 7.79
CA LYS A 71 5.90 -17.12 6.95
C LYS A 71 5.96 -18.24 5.91
N GLN A 72 4.80 -18.75 5.48
CA GLN A 72 4.66 -19.79 4.46
C GLN A 72 4.63 -19.19 3.03
N SER A 73 4.23 -17.92 2.91
CA SER A 73 4.17 -17.17 1.67
C SER A 73 4.51 -15.71 1.91
N THR A 74 4.96 -15.04 0.86
CA THR A 74 5.09 -13.57 0.82
C THR A 74 4.15 -12.97 -0.24
N ARG A 75 3.37 -13.82 -0.90
CA ARG A 75 2.50 -13.42 -1.99
C ARG A 75 1.16 -12.91 -1.46
N GLY A 76 0.83 -11.65 -1.76
CA GLY A 76 -0.45 -11.04 -1.42
C GLY A 76 -1.55 -11.33 -2.45
N ALA A 77 -2.45 -10.36 -2.65
CA ALA A 77 -3.57 -10.47 -3.59
C ALA A 77 -3.72 -9.20 -4.44
N TYR A 78 -4.08 -9.38 -5.71
CA TYR A 78 -4.54 -8.36 -6.64
C TYR A 78 -6.05 -8.53 -6.85
N ILE A 79 -6.86 -7.69 -6.20
CA ILE A 79 -8.33 -7.77 -6.28
C ILE A 79 -8.84 -6.77 -7.30
N TYR A 80 -9.45 -7.26 -8.38
CA TYR A 80 -9.94 -6.39 -9.45
C TYR A 80 -11.40 -6.66 -9.81
N GLY A 81 -12.03 -5.69 -10.47
CA GLY A 81 -13.44 -5.80 -10.89
C GLY A 81 -14.16 -4.46 -10.92
N PRO A 82 -15.47 -4.44 -11.24
CA PRO A 82 -16.25 -3.22 -11.41
C PRO A 82 -16.20 -2.29 -10.19
N THR A 83 -16.44 -1.00 -10.42
CA THR A 83 -16.52 -0.02 -9.35
C THR A 83 -17.74 -0.30 -8.46
N GLY A 84 -17.59 -0.11 -7.14
CA GLY A 84 -18.69 -0.31 -6.19
C GLY A 84 -18.83 -1.72 -5.64
N THR A 85 -18.09 -2.72 -6.14
CA THR A 85 -18.17 -4.13 -5.68
C THR A 85 -17.58 -4.39 -4.28
N GLY A 86 -16.94 -3.40 -3.66
CA GLY A 86 -16.39 -3.51 -2.31
C GLY A 86 -14.90 -3.88 -2.23
N LYS A 87 -14.11 -3.64 -3.28
CA LYS A 87 -12.64 -3.86 -3.26
C LYS A 87 -11.97 -3.12 -2.12
N THR A 88 -12.21 -1.81 -2.01
CA THR A 88 -11.70 -0.97 -0.90
C THR A 88 -12.13 -1.50 0.48
N TYR A 89 -13.33 -2.09 0.59
CA TYR A 89 -13.77 -2.74 1.82
C TYR A 89 -12.84 -3.92 2.18
N LEU A 90 -12.54 -4.79 1.22
CA LEU A 90 -11.61 -5.90 1.44
C LEU A 90 -10.19 -5.41 1.78
N MET A 91 -9.71 -4.32 1.17
CA MET A 91 -8.41 -3.72 1.54
C MET A 91 -8.39 -3.27 3.01
N GLY A 92 -9.48 -2.67 3.50
CA GLY A 92 -9.63 -2.31 4.92
C GLY A 92 -9.69 -3.55 5.83
N CYS A 93 -10.38 -4.62 5.42
CA CYS A 93 -10.39 -5.88 6.15
C CYS A 93 -8.99 -6.49 6.27
N ILE A 94 -8.20 -6.51 5.18
CA ILE A 94 -6.81 -6.99 5.17
C ILE A 94 -5.97 -6.17 6.16
N TYR A 95 -6.07 -4.84 6.11
CA TYR A 95 -5.37 -3.94 7.02
C TYR A 95 -5.66 -4.30 8.49
N ASN A 96 -6.94 -4.37 8.86
CA ASN A 96 -7.35 -4.65 10.24
C ASN A 96 -6.99 -6.08 10.67
N TYR A 97 -7.04 -7.05 9.77
CA TYR A 97 -6.62 -8.41 10.06
C TYR A 97 -5.15 -8.48 10.48
N PHE A 98 -4.26 -7.82 9.76
CA PHE A 98 -2.84 -7.75 10.14
C PHE A 98 -2.63 -6.97 11.44
N LYS A 99 -3.35 -5.85 11.65
CA LYS A 99 -3.30 -5.08 12.90
C LYS A 99 -3.71 -5.92 14.11
N GLN A 100 -4.80 -6.67 14.01
CA GLN A 100 -5.29 -7.57 15.08
C GLN A 100 -4.29 -8.69 15.39
N ASN A 101 -3.45 -9.06 14.43
CA ASN A 101 -2.39 -10.06 14.60
C ASN A 101 -1.00 -9.45 14.89
N GLY A 102 -0.95 -8.22 15.41
CA GLY A 102 0.27 -7.57 15.91
C GLY A 102 1.23 -7.08 14.83
N LYS A 103 0.75 -6.88 13.59
CA LYS A 103 1.51 -6.28 12.51
C LYS A 103 1.15 -4.80 12.32
N GLU A 104 2.05 -4.04 11.70
CA GLU A 104 1.86 -2.62 11.39
C GLU A 104 1.83 -2.41 9.86
N PRO A 105 0.73 -2.82 9.17
CA PRO A 105 0.63 -2.64 7.72
C PRO A 105 0.48 -1.17 7.36
N ALA A 106 0.96 -0.80 6.17
CA ALA A 106 0.61 0.46 5.53
C ALA A 106 -0.53 0.24 4.52
N ILE A 107 -1.50 1.16 4.51
CA ILE A 107 -2.56 1.19 3.51
C ILE A 107 -2.67 2.58 2.90
N LEU A 108 -2.72 2.68 1.58
CA LEU A 108 -2.84 3.95 0.89
C LEU A 108 -3.82 3.87 -0.28
N TYR A 109 -4.60 4.93 -0.44
CA TYR A 109 -5.37 5.18 -1.64
C TYR A 109 -4.44 5.78 -2.69
N TYR A 110 -4.11 4.99 -3.71
CA TYR A 110 -3.01 5.29 -4.63
C TYR A 110 -3.18 6.62 -5.39
N PRO A 111 -4.38 7.01 -5.89
CA PRO A 111 -4.56 8.30 -6.54
C PRO A 111 -4.21 9.50 -5.66
N GLU A 112 -4.54 9.47 -4.36
CA GLU A 112 -4.19 10.55 -3.42
C GLU A 112 -2.69 10.55 -3.10
N PHE A 113 -2.08 9.38 -2.97
CA PHE A 113 -0.64 9.26 -2.83
C PHE A 113 0.08 9.90 -4.01
N ILE A 114 -0.34 9.59 -5.26
CA ILE A 114 0.22 10.19 -6.46
C ILE A 114 0.00 11.71 -6.51
N ARG A 115 -1.16 12.19 -6.08
CA ARG A 115 -1.42 13.64 -5.97
C ARG A 115 -0.42 14.30 -5.01
N LYS A 116 -0.12 13.66 -3.88
CA LYS A 116 0.88 14.13 -2.92
C LYS A 116 2.28 14.14 -3.52
N ILE A 117 2.70 13.06 -4.18
CA ILE A 117 3.99 12.97 -4.87
C ILE A 117 4.14 14.12 -5.87
N LYS A 118 3.14 14.35 -6.73
CA LYS A 118 3.14 15.46 -7.70
C LYS A 118 3.36 16.82 -7.02
N SER A 119 2.76 17.05 -5.85
CA SER A 119 2.95 18.30 -5.08
C SER A 119 4.35 18.48 -4.51
N LYS A 120 5.17 17.41 -4.49
CA LYS A 120 6.53 17.39 -3.92
C LYS A 120 7.64 17.40 -4.98
N ILE A 121 7.29 17.31 -6.26
CA ILE A 121 8.27 17.28 -7.35
C ILE A 121 9.11 18.57 -7.36
N SER A 122 8.48 19.75 -7.16
CA SER A 122 9.15 21.04 -7.27
C SER A 122 10.30 21.26 -6.27
N ASN A 123 10.27 20.61 -5.12
CA ASN A 123 11.28 20.69 -4.06
C ASN A 123 12.07 19.40 -3.86
N ASN A 124 11.94 18.46 -4.78
CA ASN A 124 12.67 17.17 -4.79
C ASN A 124 12.54 16.37 -3.48
N SER A 125 11.41 16.49 -2.77
CA SER A 125 11.18 15.83 -1.48
C SER A 125 10.25 14.61 -1.57
N TYR A 126 9.97 14.13 -2.76
CA TYR A 126 9.10 12.96 -2.99
C TYR A 126 9.81 11.63 -2.70
N ASP A 127 11.15 11.57 -2.85
CA ASP A 127 11.93 10.35 -2.64
C ASP A 127 11.71 9.75 -1.25
N LEU A 128 11.66 10.60 -0.21
CA LEU A 128 11.38 10.14 1.15
C LEU A 128 10.06 9.38 1.27
N TYR A 129 9.02 9.83 0.55
CA TYR A 129 7.71 9.16 0.56
C TYR A 129 7.77 7.80 -0.14
N ILE A 130 8.53 7.71 -1.23
CA ILE A 130 8.75 6.45 -1.96
C ILE A 130 9.51 5.47 -1.07
N ASP A 131 10.61 5.91 -0.45
CA ASP A 131 11.46 5.10 0.43
C ASP A 131 10.67 4.55 1.62
N LEU A 132 9.88 5.39 2.29
CA LEU A 132 9.07 4.98 3.44
C LEU A 132 7.99 3.94 3.07
N ILE A 133 7.38 4.08 1.88
CA ILE A 133 6.33 3.15 1.45
C ILE A 133 6.91 1.84 0.92
N ARG A 134 8.01 1.89 0.18
CA ARG A 134 8.59 0.67 -0.40
C ARG A 134 9.12 -0.30 0.66
N ASP A 135 9.57 0.24 1.82
CA ASP A 135 10.20 -0.53 2.90
C ASP A 135 9.19 -1.09 3.93
N GLU A 136 7.90 -0.74 3.83
CA GLU A 136 6.89 -1.24 4.77
C GLU A 136 6.77 -2.76 4.74
N GLU A 137 6.70 -3.42 5.90
CA GLU A 137 6.62 -4.89 6.02
C GLU A 137 5.45 -5.44 5.22
N ILE A 138 4.29 -4.80 5.30
CA ILE A 138 3.08 -5.17 4.56
C ILE A 138 2.51 -3.90 3.95
N LEU A 139 2.32 -3.88 2.63
CA LEU A 139 1.78 -2.75 1.90
C LEU A 139 0.46 -3.09 1.21
N ILE A 140 -0.53 -2.22 1.37
CA ILE A 140 -1.83 -2.31 0.72
C ILE A 140 -2.02 -1.07 -0.14
N ILE A 141 -2.12 -1.27 -1.46
CA ILE A 141 -2.30 -0.23 -2.47
C ILE A 141 -3.73 -0.32 -3.00
N ASP A 142 -4.57 0.65 -2.61
CA ASP A 142 -5.97 0.69 -3.03
C ASP A 142 -6.16 1.56 -4.26
N ASP A 143 -6.90 1.03 -5.23
CA ASP A 143 -7.36 1.68 -6.48
C ASP A 143 -6.22 2.09 -7.44
N ILE A 144 -5.23 1.20 -7.65
CA ILE A 144 -4.18 1.41 -8.65
C ILE A 144 -4.76 1.44 -10.06
N GLY A 145 -4.31 2.40 -10.87
CA GLY A 145 -4.79 2.62 -12.24
C GLY A 145 -5.97 3.59 -12.34
N ALA A 146 -6.44 4.17 -11.22
CA ALA A 146 -7.47 5.21 -11.23
C ALA A 146 -6.87 6.63 -11.37
N GLU A 147 -5.56 6.78 -11.19
CA GLU A 147 -4.84 8.04 -11.33
C GLU A 147 -4.49 8.35 -12.79
N ASN A 148 -4.17 9.62 -13.06
CA ASN A 148 -3.58 10.01 -14.35
C ASN A 148 -2.11 9.59 -14.40
N ILE A 149 -1.83 8.48 -15.08
CA ILE A 149 -0.51 7.88 -15.24
C ILE A 149 0.31 8.67 -16.24
N THR A 150 1.51 9.08 -15.83
CA THR A 150 2.56 9.67 -16.65
C THR A 150 3.80 8.77 -16.62
N GLU A 151 4.73 8.95 -17.56
CA GLU A 151 6.01 8.25 -17.55
C GLU A 151 6.74 8.41 -16.22
N PHE A 152 6.74 9.62 -15.65
CA PHE A 152 7.30 9.87 -14.32
C PHE A 152 6.66 9.00 -13.23
N ILE A 153 5.32 8.93 -13.19
CA ILE A 153 4.63 8.11 -12.18
C ILE A 153 4.94 6.63 -12.36
N ARG A 154 4.98 6.16 -13.60
CA ARG A 154 5.33 4.78 -13.92
C ARG A 154 6.78 4.46 -13.54
N ASP A 155 7.74 5.28 -14.01
CA ASP A 155 9.17 4.96 -13.99
C ASP A 155 9.85 5.37 -12.67
N GLU A 156 9.46 6.52 -12.09
CA GLU A 156 10.13 7.09 -10.91
C GLU A 156 9.36 6.86 -9.60
N VAL A 157 8.08 6.45 -9.66
CA VAL A 157 7.29 6.21 -8.44
C VAL A 157 6.89 4.74 -8.33
N LEU A 158 6.05 4.23 -9.23
CA LEU A 158 5.52 2.87 -9.14
C LEU A 158 6.62 1.83 -9.36
N GLY A 159 7.45 2.01 -10.39
CA GLY A 159 8.52 1.09 -10.73
C GLY A 159 9.47 0.82 -9.55
N PRO A 160 10.07 1.82 -8.92
CA PRO A 160 10.94 1.65 -7.75
C PRO A 160 10.26 0.94 -6.58
N ILE A 161 9.01 1.29 -6.24
CA ILE A 161 8.25 0.63 -5.17
C ILE A 161 8.08 -0.87 -5.48
N ILE A 162 7.57 -1.20 -6.66
CA ILE A 162 7.28 -2.58 -7.04
C ILE A 162 8.55 -3.41 -7.19
N ASN A 163 9.61 -2.84 -7.80
CA ASN A 163 10.89 -3.52 -7.97
C ASN A 163 11.53 -3.89 -6.63
N HIS A 164 11.58 -2.94 -5.69
CA HIS A 164 12.14 -3.17 -4.37
C HIS A 164 11.33 -4.24 -3.61
N ARG A 165 10.00 -4.13 -3.60
CA ARG A 165 9.14 -5.05 -2.87
C ARG A 165 9.19 -6.48 -3.42
N GLU A 166 9.35 -6.62 -4.73
CA GLU A 166 9.52 -7.94 -5.36
C GLU A 166 10.89 -8.53 -5.02
N ALA A 167 11.96 -7.75 -5.08
CA ALA A 167 13.32 -8.19 -4.74
C ALA A 167 13.43 -8.61 -3.26
N GLU A 168 12.83 -7.84 -2.34
CA GLU A 168 12.83 -8.11 -0.90
C GLU A 168 11.72 -9.07 -0.47
N LYS A 169 10.88 -9.55 -1.39
CA LYS A 169 9.74 -10.44 -1.13
C LYS A 169 8.78 -9.89 -0.06
N LEU A 170 8.50 -8.60 -0.11
CA LEU A 170 7.61 -7.92 0.83
C LEU A 170 6.15 -8.10 0.43
N PRO A 171 5.28 -8.65 1.31
CA PRO A 171 3.87 -8.85 1.03
C PRO A 171 3.17 -7.59 0.58
N THR A 172 2.51 -7.65 -0.59
CA THR A 172 1.85 -6.51 -1.20
C THR A 172 0.47 -6.89 -1.70
N PHE A 173 -0.53 -6.09 -1.34
CA PHE A 173 -1.91 -6.25 -1.76
C PHE A 173 -2.32 -5.08 -2.65
N PHE A 174 -3.12 -5.36 -3.67
CA PHE A 174 -3.57 -4.35 -4.62
C PHE A 174 -5.08 -4.45 -4.82
N SER A 175 -5.73 -3.32 -5.03
CA SER A 175 -7.04 -3.28 -5.66
C SER A 175 -7.03 -2.42 -6.91
N SER A 176 -7.85 -2.78 -7.89
CA SER A 176 -8.00 -2.04 -9.14
C SER A 176 -9.39 -2.24 -9.75
N SER A 177 -9.82 -1.31 -10.59
CA SER A 177 -10.94 -1.54 -11.50
C SER A 177 -10.53 -2.29 -12.78
N LEU A 178 -9.23 -2.44 -13.01
CA LEU A 178 -8.61 -3.01 -14.20
C LEU A 178 -8.11 -4.42 -13.93
N SER A 179 -8.18 -5.31 -14.92
CA SER A 179 -7.41 -6.54 -14.92
C SER A 179 -5.90 -6.21 -14.99
N ILE A 180 -5.06 -7.22 -14.78
CA ILE A 180 -3.60 -6.99 -14.82
C ILE A 180 -3.14 -6.65 -16.25
N ASP A 181 -3.82 -7.19 -17.26
CA ASP A 181 -3.53 -6.91 -18.67
C ASP A 181 -3.97 -5.47 -19.05
N ASP A 182 -5.18 -5.06 -18.61
CA ASP A 182 -5.66 -3.68 -18.81
C ASP A 182 -4.77 -2.66 -18.08
N LEU A 183 -4.25 -3.03 -16.90
CA LEU A 183 -3.28 -2.21 -16.17
C LEU A 183 -1.98 -2.07 -16.95
N ALA A 184 -1.49 -3.15 -17.60
CA ALA A 184 -0.31 -3.09 -18.47
C ALA A 184 -0.53 -2.14 -19.65
N GLU A 185 -1.70 -2.20 -20.27
CA GLU A 185 -2.06 -1.31 -21.38
C GLU A 185 -2.10 0.16 -20.91
N LEU A 186 -2.74 0.43 -19.78
CA LEU A 186 -2.80 1.77 -19.19
C LEU A 186 -1.40 2.30 -18.85
N LEU A 187 -0.54 1.50 -18.22
CA LEU A 187 0.84 1.87 -17.87
C LEU A 187 1.70 2.12 -19.10
N SER A 188 1.45 1.43 -20.21
CA SER A 188 2.20 1.63 -21.47
C SER A 188 1.88 2.96 -22.13
N ASN A 189 0.73 3.55 -21.81
CA ASN A 189 0.22 4.79 -22.41
C ASN A 189 0.19 4.77 -23.96
N GLY A 190 0.24 3.59 -24.56
CA GLY A 190 0.10 3.34 -26.01
C GLY A 190 1.19 3.91 -26.93
N ARG A 191 2.28 4.53 -26.37
CA ARG A 191 3.18 5.39 -27.14
C ARG A 191 4.29 4.65 -27.87
N THR A 192 5.12 3.91 -27.18
CA THR A 192 6.30 3.28 -27.79
C THR A 192 6.47 1.82 -27.37
N THR A 193 7.30 1.07 -28.12
CA THR A 193 7.69 -0.30 -27.73
C THR A 193 8.43 -0.31 -26.39
N VAL A 194 9.22 0.73 -26.12
CA VAL A 194 9.94 0.89 -24.83
C VAL A 194 8.98 1.04 -23.69
N ASP A 195 7.93 1.88 -23.85
CA ASP A 195 6.91 2.07 -22.81
C ASP A 195 6.14 0.80 -22.53
N LYS A 196 5.78 0.04 -23.56
CA LYS A 196 5.15 -1.28 -23.41
C LYS A 196 6.04 -2.24 -22.61
N THR A 197 7.33 -2.29 -22.93
CA THR A 197 8.29 -3.16 -22.23
C THR A 197 8.42 -2.77 -20.75
N LYS A 198 8.49 -1.46 -20.42
CA LYS A 198 8.53 -0.98 -19.04
C LYS A 198 7.25 -1.34 -18.28
N ALA A 199 6.10 -1.10 -18.90
CA ALA A 199 4.80 -1.44 -18.32
C ALA A 199 4.69 -2.94 -18.03
N LEU A 200 5.04 -3.79 -18.98
CA LEU A 200 5.02 -5.24 -18.82
C LEU A 200 5.90 -5.71 -17.65
N ARG A 201 7.11 -5.17 -17.52
CA ARG A 201 8.00 -5.49 -16.38
C ARG A 201 7.36 -5.16 -15.02
N ILE A 202 6.64 -4.05 -14.91
CA ILE A 202 5.96 -3.66 -13.67
C ILE A 202 4.84 -4.64 -13.36
N VAL A 203 3.97 -4.95 -14.33
CA VAL A 203 2.84 -5.87 -14.09
C VAL A 203 3.28 -7.32 -13.88
N GLU A 204 4.36 -7.78 -14.50
CA GLU A 204 4.96 -9.09 -14.21
C GLU A 204 5.40 -9.18 -12.75
N ARG A 205 5.99 -8.12 -12.19
CA ARG A 205 6.35 -8.07 -10.77
C ARG A 205 5.12 -7.98 -9.86
N ILE A 206 4.10 -7.21 -10.23
CA ILE A 206 2.82 -7.21 -9.50
C ILE A 206 2.23 -8.62 -9.48
N HIS A 207 2.28 -9.33 -10.59
CA HIS A 207 1.83 -10.72 -10.69
C HIS A 207 2.68 -11.69 -9.85
N SER A 208 4.00 -11.45 -9.76
CA SER A 208 4.89 -12.20 -8.85
C SER A 208 4.53 -11.95 -7.39
N LEU A 209 4.27 -10.70 -7.01
CA LEU A 209 3.93 -10.27 -5.65
C LEU A 209 2.53 -10.69 -5.20
N SER A 210 1.59 -10.97 -6.11
CA SER A 210 0.17 -11.14 -5.78
C SER A 210 -0.55 -12.17 -6.65
N ALA A 211 -1.56 -12.84 -6.08
CA ALA A 211 -2.51 -13.66 -6.82
C ALA A 211 -3.69 -12.80 -7.29
N SER A 212 -4.09 -12.95 -8.56
CA SER A 212 -5.21 -12.19 -9.13
C SER A 212 -6.55 -12.80 -8.77
N HIS A 213 -7.49 -11.97 -8.29
CA HIS A 213 -8.84 -12.36 -7.91
C HIS A 213 -9.85 -11.38 -8.51
N PHE A 214 -10.77 -11.90 -9.32
CA PHE A 214 -11.86 -11.10 -9.85
C PHE A 214 -13.01 -11.00 -8.84
N LEU A 215 -13.36 -9.79 -8.44
CA LEU A 215 -14.50 -9.51 -7.59
C LEU A 215 -15.64 -8.98 -8.46
N ASP A 216 -16.53 -9.87 -8.86
CA ASP A 216 -17.79 -9.55 -9.52
C ASP A 216 -18.87 -9.20 -8.50
N GLY A 217 -19.73 -8.26 -8.82
CA GLY A 217 -20.85 -7.86 -7.96
C GLY A 217 -21.57 -6.62 -8.48
N GLU A 218 -22.74 -6.36 -7.92
CA GLU A 218 -23.48 -5.13 -8.16
C GLU A 218 -22.83 -3.95 -7.42
N ASN A 219 -23.14 -2.74 -7.85
CA ASN A 219 -22.66 -1.53 -7.20
C ASN A 219 -23.36 -1.32 -5.86
N GLU A 220 -22.74 -1.74 -4.77
CA GLU A 220 -23.32 -1.62 -3.42
C GLU A 220 -23.51 -0.15 -2.97
N ARG A 221 -22.90 0.83 -3.63
CA ARG A 221 -23.08 2.25 -3.29
C ARG A 221 -24.48 2.76 -3.60
N GLU A 222 -25.20 2.10 -4.50
CA GLU A 222 -26.57 2.48 -4.88
C GLU A 222 -27.61 2.12 -3.81
N TYR A 223 -27.28 1.22 -2.88
CA TYR A 223 -28.15 0.79 -1.80
C TYR A 223 -28.04 1.62 -0.50
N TYR A 224 -27.09 2.57 -0.44
CA TYR A 224 -26.80 3.39 0.75
C TYR A 224 -27.06 4.89 0.53
N ASN A 225 -27.77 5.27 -0.55
CA ASN A 225 -28.22 6.65 -0.81
C ASN A 225 -29.69 6.83 -0.47
#